data_448684bc9dd0ccbf5b60975e6f9b00cb
#
_entry.id   448684bc9dd0ccbf5b60975e6f9b00cb
#
_cell.length_a   1.000
_cell.length_b   1.000
_cell.length_c   1.000
_cell.angle_alpha   90.00
_cell.angle_beta   90.00
_cell.angle_gamma   90.00
#
_symmetry.space_group_name_H-M   'P 1'
#
loop_
_entity.id
_entity.type
_entity.pdbx_description
1 polymer ?
#
loop_
_entity_poly.entity_id
_entity_poly.type
_entity_poly.pdbx_seq_one_letter_code
_entity_poly.pdbx_strand_id
1 'polypeptide(L)'
;MNWLWLVSYFFGGVFAANAVPHFVAGAMGRAFQSPFAKPPGQGLSSATVNVVWGFFNAVVGYLLVAHVGAFDPRATTHILAFGLGALLISIVSARHFGQFHGGNAPSHP
;
A
#
# COMPACT_ATOMS: atom_id res chain seq x y z
N MET A 1 -4.92 21.68 -16.34
CA MET A 1 -4.48 20.52 -15.61
C MET A 1 -5.32 19.31 -15.98
N ASN A 2 -4.69 18.17 -16.17
CA ASN A 2 -5.42 16.96 -16.48
C ASN A 2 -5.77 16.23 -15.16
N TRP A 3 -7.05 16.22 -14.81
CA TRP A 3 -7.50 15.59 -13.57
C TRP A 3 -7.29 14.07 -13.57
N LEU A 4 -7.18 13.43 -14.75
CA LEU A 4 -6.87 12.01 -14.84
C LEU A 4 -5.45 11.72 -14.34
N TRP A 5 -4.52 12.65 -14.49
CA TRP A 5 -3.18 12.52 -13.90
C TRP A 5 -3.29 12.46 -12.38
N LEU A 6 -4.12 13.32 -11.79
CA LEU A 6 -4.30 13.34 -10.33
C LEU A 6 -4.91 12.04 -9.83
N VAL A 7 -5.87 11.46 -10.58
CA VAL A 7 -6.43 10.14 -10.25
C VAL A 7 -5.33 9.08 -10.28
N SER A 8 -4.48 9.10 -11.30
CA SER A 8 -3.36 8.16 -11.38
C SER A 8 -2.40 8.31 -10.21
N TYR A 9 -2.06 9.54 -9.82
CA TYR A 9 -1.15 9.78 -8.69
C TYR A 9 -1.77 9.34 -7.37
N PHE A 10 -3.08 9.53 -7.21
CA PHE A 10 -3.79 9.03 -6.05
C PHE A 10 -3.63 7.50 -5.94
N PHE A 11 -3.93 6.77 -7.01
CA PHE A 11 -3.78 5.31 -6.99
C PHE A 11 -2.32 4.89 -6.92
N GLY A 12 -1.41 5.68 -7.48
CA GLY A 12 0.01 5.47 -7.29
C GLY A 12 0.39 5.49 -5.82
N GLY A 13 -0.17 6.44 -5.06
CA GLY A 13 0.00 6.49 -3.61
C GLY A 13 -0.60 5.28 -2.90
N VAL A 14 -1.78 4.85 -3.33
CA VAL A 14 -2.44 3.64 -2.80
C VAL A 14 -1.51 2.42 -2.94
N PHE A 15 -1.02 2.18 -4.15
CA PHE A 15 -0.18 1.00 -4.40
C PHE A 15 1.18 1.12 -3.71
N ALA A 16 1.81 2.29 -3.73
CA ALA A 16 3.10 2.50 -3.08
C ALA A 16 3.01 2.24 -1.58
N ALA A 17 1.99 2.77 -0.92
CA ALA A 17 1.80 2.56 0.52
C ALA A 17 1.38 1.12 0.84
N ASN A 18 0.55 0.50 -0.02
CA ASN A 18 0.14 -0.90 0.18
C ASN A 18 1.32 -1.87 0.05
N ALA A 19 2.35 -1.50 -0.70
CA ALA A 19 3.56 -2.31 -0.82
C ALA A 19 4.26 -2.49 0.53
N VAL A 20 4.20 -1.48 1.39
CA VAL A 20 5.03 -1.41 2.61
C VAL A 20 4.79 -2.58 3.56
N PRO A 21 3.56 -2.86 4.04
CA PRO A 21 3.39 -3.92 5.02
C PRO A 21 3.76 -5.31 4.48
N HIS A 22 3.42 -5.57 3.22
CA HIS A 22 3.73 -6.86 2.60
C HIS A 22 5.23 -7.04 2.39
N PHE A 23 5.87 -6.03 1.81
CA PHE A 23 7.31 -6.10 1.55
C PHE A 23 8.10 -6.18 2.85
N VAL A 24 7.76 -5.35 3.83
CA VAL A 24 8.48 -5.30 5.10
C VAL A 24 8.30 -6.58 5.89
N ALA A 25 7.06 -7.06 6.05
CA ALA A 25 6.80 -8.31 6.76
C ALA A 25 7.55 -9.47 6.09
N GLY A 26 7.46 -9.57 4.77
CA GLY A 26 8.12 -10.63 4.03
C GLY A 26 9.64 -10.56 4.11
N ALA A 27 10.21 -9.36 3.98
CA ALA A 27 11.66 -9.16 4.08
C ALA A 27 12.19 -9.46 5.48
N MET A 28 11.34 -9.37 6.50
CA MET A 28 11.66 -9.74 7.87
C MET A 28 11.44 -11.23 8.15
N GLY A 29 11.07 -12.00 7.14
CA GLY A 29 10.82 -13.43 7.29
C GLY A 29 9.48 -13.75 7.95
N ARG A 30 8.50 -12.84 7.90
CA ARG A 30 7.21 -13.02 8.57
C ARG A 30 6.10 -13.28 7.56
N ALA A 31 5.27 -14.27 7.87
CA ALA A 31 4.01 -14.46 7.14
C ALA A 31 3.09 -13.26 7.40
N PHE A 32 2.27 -12.93 6.40
CA PHE A 32 1.36 -11.79 6.53
C PHE A 32 0.11 -12.02 5.68
N GLN A 33 -0.96 -11.32 5.98
CA GLN A 33 -2.19 -11.40 5.22
C GLN A 33 -1.96 -10.98 3.77
N SER A 34 -2.64 -11.67 2.85
CA SER A 34 -2.58 -11.31 1.43
C SER A 34 -3.88 -11.69 0.74
N PRO A 35 -4.12 -11.13 -0.46
CA PRO A 35 -5.30 -11.54 -1.25
C PRO A 35 -5.20 -12.96 -1.77
N PHE A 36 -4.03 -13.61 -1.71
CA PHE A 36 -3.82 -14.98 -2.20
C PHE A 36 -4.06 -16.05 -1.14
N ALA A 37 -4.18 -15.63 0.12
CA ALA A 37 -4.46 -16.55 1.21
C ALA A 37 -5.95 -16.83 1.31
N LYS A 38 -6.31 -17.78 2.16
CA LYS A 38 -7.71 -18.15 2.41
C LYS A 38 -8.05 -17.96 3.88
N PRO A 39 -9.06 -17.13 4.19
CA PRO A 39 -9.80 -16.26 3.26
C PRO A 39 -8.94 -15.11 2.75
N PRO A 40 -9.22 -14.59 1.55
CA PRO A 40 -8.43 -13.48 1.01
C PRO A 40 -8.37 -12.28 1.97
N GLY A 41 -7.17 -11.75 2.17
CA GLY A 41 -6.95 -10.60 3.05
C GLY A 41 -7.03 -10.91 4.54
N GLN A 42 -7.33 -12.15 4.92
CA GLN A 42 -7.43 -12.58 6.32
C GLN A 42 -6.42 -13.68 6.65
N GLY A 43 -6.30 -14.67 5.77
CA GLY A 43 -5.32 -15.73 5.93
C GLY A 43 -3.91 -15.26 5.66
N LEU A 44 -2.93 -16.06 6.07
CA LEU A 44 -1.53 -15.75 5.94
C LEU A 44 -0.94 -16.37 4.67
N SER A 45 -0.15 -15.59 3.94
CA SER A 45 0.74 -16.09 2.90
C SER A 45 2.17 -16.10 3.43
N SER A 46 3.04 -16.86 2.77
CA SER A 46 4.44 -16.96 3.17
C SER A 46 5.16 -15.62 3.08
N ALA A 47 6.29 -15.53 3.76
CA ALA A 47 7.14 -14.35 3.69
C ALA A 47 7.56 -14.05 2.25
N THR A 48 7.95 -15.07 1.49
CA THR A 48 8.36 -14.90 0.08
C THR A 48 7.23 -14.36 -0.78
N VAL A 49 6.01 -14.90 -0.64
CA VAL A 49 4.85 -14.40 -1.38
C VAL A 49 4.60 -12.93 -1.06
N ASN A 50 4.72 -12.55 0.19
CA ASN A 50 4.51 -11.15 0.60
C ASN A 50 5.58 -10.21 0.05
N VAL A 51 6.84 -10.61 -0.01
CA VAL A 51 7.89 -9.81 -0.65
C VAL A 51 7.55 -9.56 -2.12
N VAL A 52 7.19 -10.62 -2.85
CA VAL A 52 6.87 -10.50 -4.28
C VAL A 52 5.62 -9.65 -4.48
N TRP A 53 4.59 -9.86 -3.67
CA TRP A 53 3.36 -9.07 -3.75
C TRP A 53 3.62 -7.60 -3.42
N GLY A 54 4.41 -7.33 -2.39
CA GLY A 54 4.79 -5.97 -2.04
C GLY A 54 5.58 -5.28 -3.14
N PHE A 55 6.53 -5.99 -3.73
CA PHE A 55 7.32 -5.45 -4.84
C PHE A 55 6.43 -5.14 -6.05
N PHE A 56 5.50 -6.03 -6.39
CA PHE A 56 4.55 -5.80 -7.47
C PHE A 56 3.75 -4.51 -7.23
N ASN A 57 3.26 -4.30 -6.01
CA ASN A 57 2.54 -3.07 -5.65
C ASN A 57 3.43 -1.84 -5.82
N ALA A 58 4.70 -1.93 -5.44
CA ALA A 58 5.65 -0.82 -5.62
C ALA A 58 5.85 -0.49 -7.11
N VAL A 59 5.96 -1.51 -7.96
CA VAL A 59 6.11 -1.31 -9.40
C VAL A 59 4.86 -0.64 -9.99
N VAL A 60 3.67 -1.11 -9.63
CA VAL A 60 2.42 -0.49 -10.10
C VAL A 60 2.35 0.97 -9.64
N GLY A 61 2.68 1.24 -8.39
CA GLY A 61 2.73 2.61 -7.87
C GLY A 61 3.70 3.48 -8.65
N TYR A 62 4.89 2.97 -8.94
CA TYR A 62 5.87 3.69 -9.74
C TYR A 62 5.33 4.03 -11.13
N LEU A 63 4.72 3.06 -11.82
CA LEU A 63 4.20 3.29 -13.16
C LEU A 63 3.09 4.35 -13.17
N LEU A 64 2.21 4.31 -12.18
CA LEU A 64 1.10 5.27 -12.08
C LEU A 64 1.57 6.69 -11.79
N VAL A 65 2.71 6.86 -11.16
CA VAL A 65 3.28 8.16 -10.84
C VAL A 65 4.26 8.64 -11.91
N ALA A 66 5.22 7.79 -12.27
CA ALA A 66 6.33 8.21 -13.12
C ALA A 66 6.01 8.14 -14.62
N HIS A 67 5.04 7.33 -15.01
CA HIS A 67 4.72 7.10 -16.43
C HIS A 67 3.33 7.58 -16.84
N VAL A 68 2.69 8.40 -16.00
CA VAL A 68 1.42 9.05 -16.36
C VAL A 68 1.60 10.55 -16.21
N GLY A 69 1.39 11.26 -17.32
CA GLY A 69 1.61 12.71 -17.34
C GLY A 69 3.02 13.09 -16.97
N ALA A 70 3.16 14.22 -16.28
CA ALA A 70 4.46 14.71 -15.82
C ALA A 70 4.35 14.99 -14.32
N PHE A 71 4.59 13.98 -13.50
CA PHE A 71 4.53 14.14 -12.05
C PHE A 71 5.60 15.11 -11.59
N ASP A 72 5.16 16.16 -10.91
CA ASP A 72 6.05 17.17 -10.35
C ASP A 72 5.93 17.15 -8.83
N PRO A 73 6.98 16.69 -8.11
CA PRO A 73 6.94 16.66 -6.65
C PRO A 73 6.85 18.05 -6.01
N ARG A 74 7.06 19.11 -6.80
CA ARG A 74 6.92 20.49 -6.32
C ARG A 74 5.52 21.04 -6.56
N ALA A 75 4.69 20.35 -7.33
CA ALA A 75 3.30 20.73 -7.53
C ALA A 75 2.46 20.22 -6.37
N THR A 76 1.86 21.12 -5.62
CA THR A 76 1.07 20.78 -4.43
C THR A 76 -0.06 19.80 -4.78
N THR A 77 -0.74 20.00 -5.90
CA THR A 77 -1.84 19.11 -6.29
C THR A 77 -1.37 17.69 -6.58
N HIS A 78 -0.18 17.54 -7.19
CA HIS A 78 0.39 16.22 -7.46
C HIS A 78 0.73 15.49 -6.16
N ILE A 79 1.39 16.19 -5.25
CA ILE A 79 1.79 15.63 -3.95
C ILE A 79 0.56 15.32 -3.09
N LEU A 80 -0.45 16.20 -3.09
CA LEU A 80 -1.68 15.94 -2.34
C LEU A 80 -2.40 14.72 -2.87
N ALA A 81 -2.51 14.56 -4.19
CA ALA A 81 -3.15 13.40 -4.78
C ALA A 81 -2.44 12.11 -4.34
N PHE A 82 -1.13 12.06 -4.49
CA PHE A 82 -0.31 10.92 -4.07
C PHE A 82 -0.46 10.66 -2.57
N GLY A 83 -0.28 11.70 -1.77
CA GLY A 83 -0.31 11.59 -0.30
C GLY A 83 -1.67 11.16 0.23
N LEU A 84 -2.75 11.67 -0.36
CA LEU A 84 -4.11 11.27 0.06
C LEU A 84 -4.38 9.80 -0.26
N GLY A 85 -3.92 9.31 -1.41
CA GLY A 85 -4.03 7.90 -1.74
C GLY A 85 -3.25 7.03 -0.76
N ALA A 86 -2.02 7.42 -0.47
CA ALA A 86 -1.17 6.71 0.48
C ALA A 86 -1.77 6.71 1.89
N LEU A 87 -2.29 7.86 2.34
CA LEU A 87 -2.90 7.97 3.65
C LEU A 87 -4.17 7.12 3.75
N LEU A 88 -5.02 7.19 2.73
CA LEU A 88 -6.28 6.44 2.72
C LEU A 88 -6.03 4.94 2.87
N ILE A 89 -5.17 4.37 2.01
CA ILE A 89 -4.92 2.93 2.09
C ILE A 89 -4.20 2.55 3.37
N SER A 90 -3.36 3.44 3.90
CA SER A 90 -2.66 3.18 5.16
C SER A 90 -3.63 3.12 6.34
N ILE A 91 -4.63 4.00 6.38
CA ILE A 91 -5.66 3.95 7.43
C ILE A 91 -6.53 2.70 7.27
N VAL A 92 -6.94 2.38 6.04
CA VAL A 92 -7.71 1.16 5.77
C VAL A 92 -6.92 -0.08 6.20
N SER A 93 -5.63 -0.13 5.86
CA SER A 93 -4.76 -1.25 6.22
C SER A 93 -4.56 -1.34 7.74
N ALA A 94 -4.38 -0.20 8.42
CA ALA A 94 -4.22 -0.19 9.86
C ALA A 94 -5.46 -0.79 10.56
N ARG A 95 -6.64 -0.45 10.07
CA ARG A 95 -7.87 -1.01 10.63
C ARG A 95 -8.08 -2.46 10.27
N HIS A 96 -7.88 -2.80 9.00
CA HIS A 96 -8.08 -4.18 8.54
C HIS A 96 -7.08 -5.14 9.17
N PHE A 97 -5.79 -4.86 9.01
CA PHE A 97 -4.75 -5.74 9.56
C PHE A 97 -4.64 -5.63 11.07
N GLY A 98 -5.04 -4.50 11.63
CA GLY A 98 -5.04 -4.29 13.09
C GLY A 98 -5.90 -5.30 13.83
N GLN A 99 -6.97 -5.81 13.22
CA GLN A 99 -7.79 -6.84 13.84
C GLN A 99 -7.03 -8.15 14.03
N PHE A 100 -6.01 -8.42 13.21
CA PHE A 100 -5.20 -9.64 13.31
C PHE A 100 -3.94 -9.44 14.15
N HIS A 101 -3.54 -8.19 14.36
CA HIS A 101 -2.29 -7.85 15.04
C HIS A 101 -2.51 -6.98 16.28
N GLY A 102 -3.76 -6.77 16.71
CA GLY A 102 -4.09 -6.02 17.91
C GLY A 102 -3.91 -4.51 17.81
N GLY A 103 -3.80 -3.97 16.58
CA GLY A 103 -3.37 -2.59 16.36
C GLY A 103 -4.34 -1.52 16.84
N ASN A 104 -5.67 -1.79 16.76
CA ASN A 104 -6.67 -0.76 17.10
C ASN A 104 -7.31 -0.96 18.45
N ALA A 105 -6.98 -2.04 19.15
CA ALA A 105 -7.48 -2.33 20.49
C ALA A 105 -6.33 -2.92 21.29
N PRO A 106 -5.29 -2.11 21.59
CA PRO A 106 -4.10 -2.65 22.23
C PRO A 106 -4.48 -3.11 23.63
N SER A 107 -4.21 -4.39 23.84
CA SER A 107 -4.29 -4.93 25.18
C SER A 107 -3.02 -4.57 25.85
N HIS A 108 -2.88 -3.77 26.68
CA HIS A 108 -1.72 -3.43 27.24
C HIS A 108 -1.25 -4.28 28.24
N PRO A 109 -0.19 -4.14 28.53
CA PRO A 109 0.39 -4.52 29.69
C PRO A 109 0.08 -3.63 30.61
#